data_57bd47c0faf0a2499994031f8d6d7c43
#
_entry.id   57bd47c0faf0a2499994031f8d6d7c43
#
_cell.length_a   1.000
_cell.length_b   1.000
_cell.length_c   1.000
_cell.angle_alpha   90.00
_cell.angle_beta   90.00
_cell.angle_gamma   90.00
#
_symmetry.space_group_name_H-M   'P 1'
#
loop_
_entity.id
_entity.type
_entity.pdbx_description
1 polymer ?
#
loop_
_entity_poly.entity_id
_entity_poly.type
_entity_poly.pdbx_seq_one_letter_code
_entity_poly.pdbx_strand_id
1 'polypeptide(L)'
;MRHPNATIATGAALLALGLGGASTALADDIRAGQELHGDNCISCHADMVGGDGSGLYTRDNRMVGSHDELVAQVNNCNVNLGTNWFDDEVNAVVAYLNAEYYQFDE
;
A
#
# COMPACT_ATOMS: atom_id res chain seq x y z
N MET A 1 -27.19 -27.58 -38.34
CA MET A 1 -27.11 -27.25 -38.09
C MET A 1 -26.72 -26.67 -37.31
N ARG A 2 -26.54 -26.23 -36.90
CA ARG A 2 -26.26 -25.73 -36.36
C ARG A 2 -25.83 -25.39 -35.46
N HIS A 3 -25.61 -25.00 -34.85
CA HIS A 3 -25.09 -24.70 -34.25
C HIS A 3 -24.96 -24.04 -33.21
N PRO A 4 -25.10 -24.01 -32.67
CA PRO A 4 -25.33 -23.32 -31.67
C PRO A 4 -24.54 -23.20 -30.56
N ASN A 5 -23.88 -23.24 -30.31
CA ASN A 5 -23.11 -23.36 -29.40
C ASN A 5 -22.37 -22.32 -28.95
N ALA A 6 -22.01 -21.48 -29.42
CA ALA A 6 -21.09 -20.52 -29.05
C ALA A 6 -21.47 -19.64 -27.94
N THR A 7 -22.59 -19.65 -27.49
CA THR A 7 -22.96 -18.64 -26.59
C THR A 7 -22.53 -18.78 -25.19
N ILE A 8 -22.00 -19.90 -24.86
CA ILE A 8 -21.81 -20.17 -23.53
C ILE A 8 -20.64 -19.51 -22.89
N ALA A 9 -19.59 -19.29 -23.59
CA ALA A 9 -18.36 -18.80 -23.00
C ALA A 9 -18.44 -17.40 -22.44
N THR A 10 -19.40 -16.63 -22.86
CA THR A 10 -19.44 -15.23 -22.52
C THR A 10 -19.67 -14.97 -21.02
N GLY A 11 -20.44 -15.80 -20.38
CA GLY A 11 -20.78 -15.60 -18.99
C GLY A 11 -19.60 -15.74 -18.05
N ALA A 12 -18.68 -16.61 -18.36
CA ALA A 12 -17.53 -16.83 -17.50
C ALA A 12 -16.61 -15.63 -17.49
N ALA A 13 -16.46 -14.95 -18.59
CA ALA A 13 -15.60 -13.79 -18.67
C ALA A 13 -16.10 -12.64 -17.80
N LEU A 14 -17.39 -12.45 -17.72
CA LEU A 14 -17.96 -11.40 -16.91
C LEU A 14 -17.72 -11.62 -15.42
N LEU A 15 -17.81 -12.85 -14.97
CA LEU A 15 -17.56 -13.16 -13.57
C LEU A 15 -16.12 -12.90 -13.19
N ALA A 16 -15.18 -13.21 -14.05
CA ALA A 16 -13.78 -12.98 -13.79
C ALA A 16 -13.46 -11.50 -13.64
N LEU A 17 -14.05 -10.65 -14.45
CA LEU A 17 -13.86 -9.22 -14.36
C LEU A 17 -14.38 -8.63 -13.05
N GLY A 18 -15.50 -9.10 -12.58
CA GLY A 18 -16.09 -8.62 -11.34
C GLY A 18 -15.22 -8.93 -10.13
N LEU A 19 -14.61 -10.10 -10.10
CA LEU A 19 -13.76 -10.49 -8.98
C LEU A 19 -12.43 -9.75 -8.98
N GLY A 20 -11.90 -9.43 -10.13
CA GLY A 20 -10.61 -8.76 -10.24
C GLY A 20 -10.62 -7.32 -9.78
N GLY A 21 -11.75 -6.63 -9.79
CA GLY A 21 -11.82 -5.20 -9.52
C GLY A 21 -11.37 -4.80 -8.13
N ALA A 22 -11.78 -5.54 -7.09
CA ALA A 22 -11.43 -5.22 -5.71
C ALA A 22 -9.93 -5.38 -5.45
N SER A 23 -9.32 -6.45 -5.97
CA SER A 23 -7.89 -6.68 -5.81
C SER A 23 -7.06 -5.62 -6.52
N THR A 24 -7.54 -5.11 -7.63
CA THR A 24 -6.86 -4.08 -8.39
C THR A 24 -6.80 -2.76 -7.62
N ALA A 25 -7.89 -2.39 -6.94
CA ALA A 25 -7.95 -1.15 -6.16
C ALA A 25 -6.92 -1.17 -5.03
N LEU A 26 -6.80 -2.27 -4.30
CA LEU A 26 -5.81 -2.38 -3.22
C LEU A 26 -4.39 -2.36 -3.79
N ALA A 27 -4.14 -3.04 -4.89
CA ALA A 27 -2.83 -3.06 -5.52
C ALA A 27 -2.44 -1.65 -6.00
N ASP A 28 -3.39 -0.87 -6.51
CA ASP A 28 -3.14 0.51 -6.92
C ASP A 28 -2.79 1.41 -5.74
N ASP A 29 -3.46 1.25 -4.60
CA ASP A 29 -3.16 1.99 -3.38
C ASP A 29 -1.76 1.67 -2.88
N ILE A 30 -1.39 0.41 -2.87
CA ILE A 30 -0.05 -0.02 -2.42
C ILE A 30 1.01 0.56 -3.34
N ARG A 31 0.78 0.56 -4.65
CA ARG A 31 1.72 1.13 -5.61
C ARG A 31 1.86 2.64 -5.44
N ALA A 32 0.76 3.34 -5.25
CA ALA A 32 0.79 4.78 -5.00
C ALA A 32 1.54 5.10 -3.71
N GLY A 33 1.32 4.32 -2.66
CA GLY A 33 2.03 4.47 -1.40
C GLY A 33 3.52 4.22 -1.54
N GLN A 34 3.91 3.25 -2.35
CA GLN A 34 5.31 2.97 -2.61
C GLN A 34 6.01 4.16 -3.27
N GLU A 35 5.38 4.79 -4.22
CA GLU A 35 5.93 5.96 -4.89
C GLU A 35 6.06 7.14 -3.94
N LEU A 36 5.03 7.44 -3.18
CA LEU A 36 5.04 8.54 -2.21
C LEU A 36 6.11 8.32 -1.14
N HIS A 37 6.24 7.12 -0.64
CA HIS A 37 7.26 6.76 0.32
C HIS A 37 8.66 6.90 -0.27
N GLY A 38 8.87 6.40 -1.48
CA GLY A 38 10.16 6.47 -2.15
C GLY A 38 10.63 7.89 -2.37
N ASP A 39 9.72 8.78 -2.70
CA ASP A 39 10.06 10.17 -3.01
C ASP A 39 10.31 11.02 -1.75
N ASN A 40 9.73 10.66 -0.61
CA ASN A 40 9.70 11.54 0.54
C ASN A 40 10.34 11.00 1.82
N CYS A 41 10.55 9.70 1.93
CA CYS A 41 10.94 9.09 3.20
C CYS A 41 12.32 8.43 3.18
N ILE A 42 12.70 7.85 2.06
CA ILE A 42 13.87 6.98 2.00
C ILE A 42 15.17 7.71 2.32
N SER A 43 15.38 8.92 1.81
CA SER A 43 16.65 9.59 2.00
C SER A 43 16.96 9.84 3.48
N CYS A 44 16.00 10.30 4.26
CA CYS A 44 16.20 10.51 5.68
C CYS A 44 16.33 9.20 6.45
N HIS A 45 15.48 8.22 6.13
CA HIS A 45 15.52 6.92 6.80
C HIS A 45 16.82 6.18 6.48
N ALA A 46 17.32 6.27 5.25
CA ALA A 46 18.60 5.68 4.88
C ALA A 46 19.75 6.33 5.64
N ASP A 47 19.72 7.65 5.85
CA ASP A 47 20.72 8.34 6.64
C ASP A 47 20.72 7.89 8.09
N MET A 48 19.58 7.54 8.64
CA MET A 48 19.45 7.14 10.03
C MET A 48 19.93 5.71 10.30
N VAL A 49 19.61 4.77 9.41
CA VAL A 49 19.85 3.35 9.67
C VAL A 49 20.61 2.63 8.56
N GLY A 50 20.95 3.33 7.48
CA GLY A 50 21.69 2.75 6.36
C GLY A 50 20.77 2.01 5.38
N GLY A 51 21.35 1.51 4.30
CA GLY A 51 20.63 0.79 3.25
C GLY A 51 19.54 1.65 2.63
N ASP A 52 18.37 1.09 2.48
CA ASP A 52 17.20 1.78 1.95
C ASP A 52 16.30 2.39 3.04
N GLY A 53 16.75 2.38 4.29
CA GLY A 53 15.99 2.94 5.41
C GLY A 53 14.97 2.00 6.02
N SER A 54 14.75 0.82 5.43
CA SER A 54 13.71 -0.10 5.90
C SER A 54 13.98 -0.67 7.29
N GLY A 55 15.20 -0.58 7.78
CA GLY A 55 15.54 -1.03 9.13
C GLY A 55 14.72 -0.36 10.22
N LEU A 56 14.25 0.86 9.99
CA LEU A 56 13.36 1.54 10.94
C LEU A 56 12.05 0.79 11.15
N TYR A 57 11.58 0.06 10.15
CA TYR A 57 10.31 -0.65 10.20
C TYR A 57 10.44 -2.09 10.68
N THR A 58 11.62 -2.67 10.58
CA THR A 58 11.83 -4.10 10.78
C THR A 58 12.63 -4.45 12.03
N ARG A 59 13.34 -3.49 12.64
CA ARG A 59 14.14 -3.74 13.82
C ARG A 59 13.27 -4.10 15.02
N ASP A 60 13.85 -4.85 15.97
CA ASP A 60 13.10 -5.35 17.14
C ASP A 60 12.55 -4.21 18.00
N ASN A 61 13.26 -3.11 18.11
CA ASN A 61 12.85 -1.96 18.93
C ASN A 61 12.13 -0.89 18.12
N ARG A 62 11.46 -1.26 17.05
CA ARG A 62 10.70 -0.30 16.25
C ARG A 62 9.60 0.33 17.09
N MET A 63 9.32 1.61 16.82
CA MET A 63 8.38 2.39 17.61
C MET A 63 6.92 2.03 17.34
N VAL A 64 6.61 1.60 16.12
CA VAL A 64 5.25 1.32 15.68
C VAL A 64 4.92 -0.14 15.94
N GLY A 65 3.93 -0.36 16.79
CA GLY A 65 3.55 -1.70 17.21
C GLY A 65 2.13 -2.11 16.85
N SER A 66 1.38 -1.26 16.15
CA SER A 66 0.00 -1.56 15.73
C SER A 66 -0.36 -0.77 14.48
N HIS A 67 -1.45 -1.17 13.82
CA HIS A 67 -1.95 -0.45 12.65
C HIS A 67 -2.31 0.99 12.99
N ASP A 68 -2.98 1.22 14.11
CA ASP A 68 -3.33 2.58 14.55
C ASP A 68 -2.09 3.43 14.79
N GLU A 69 -1.06 2.87 15.37
CA GLU A 69 0.19 3.58 15.57
C GLU A 69 0.89 3.89 14.24
N LEU A 70 0.79 2.98 13.27
CA LEU A 70 1.32 3.23 11.93
C LEU A 70 0.63 4.42 11.27
N VAL A 71 -0.69 4.47 11.34
CA VAL A 71 -1.46 5.60 10.80
C VAL A 71 -1.02 6.90 11.47
N ALA A 72 -0.90 6.90 12.79
CA ALA A 72 -0.49 8.09 13.54
C ALA A 72 0.92 8.54 13.15
N GLN A 73 1.85 7.61 12.97
CA GLN A 73 3.22 7.92 12.62
C GLN A 73 3.32 8.49 11.19
N VAL A 74 2.59 7.95 10.23
CA VAL A 74 2.57 8.48 8.88
C VAL A 74 1.98 9.90 8.87
N ASN A 75 0.93 10.14 9.64
CA ASN A 75 0.37 11.48 9.78
C ASN A 75 1.38 12.46 10.40
N ASN A 76 2.13 12.04 11.41
CA ASN A 76 3.18 12.87 11.99
C ASN A 76 4.25 13.22 10.96
N CYS A 77 4.67 12.28 10.15
CA CYS A 77 5.65 12.52 9.10
C CYS A 77 5.10 13.48 8.05
N ASN A 78 3.83 13.34 7.69
CA ASN A 78 3.17 14.26 6.76
C ASN A 78 3.25 15.71 7.25
N VAL A 79 2.98 15.92 8.53
CA VAL A 79 3.06 17.26 9.13
C VAL A 79 4.51 17.73 9.20
N ASN A 80 5.40 16.91 9.72
CA ASN A 80 6.79 17.30 9.96
C ASN A 80 7.58 17.57 8.68
N LEU A 81 7.30 16.80 7.62
CA LEU A 81 7.95 16.97 6.33
C LEU A 81 7.29 18.05 5.46
N GLY A 82 6.08 18.46 5.81
CA GLY A 82 5.34 19.45 5.04
C GLY A 82 4.91 18.93 3.66
N THR A 83 4.67 17.63 3.54
CA THR A 83 4.28 17.04 2.25
C THR A 83 2.87 17.41 1.83
N ASN A 84 2.03 17.81 2.79
CA ASN A 84 0.64 18.22 2.53
C ASN A 84 -0.21 17.12 1.87
N TRP A 85 0.01 15.88 2.23
CA TRP A 85 -0.80 14.78 1.72
C TRP A 85 -2.21 14.84 2.26
N PHE A 86 -3.16 14.50 1.40
CA PHE A 86 -4.53 14.28 1.81
C PHE A 86 -4.69 12.87 2.41
N ASP A 87 -5.87 12.59 2.97
CA ASP A 87 -6.10 11.32 3.64
C ASP A 87 -5.90 10.11 2.75
N ASP A 88 -6.27 10.19 1.47
CA ASP A 88 -6.07 9.09 0.54
C ASP A 88 -4.59 8.80 0.31
N GLU A 89 -3.76 9.82 0.27
CA GLU A 89 -2.32 9.64 0.12
C GLU A 89 -1.69 9.08 1.39
N VAL A 90 -2.10 9.56 2.56
CA VAL A 90 -1.67 8.99 3.84
C VAL A 90 -2.07 7.52 3.91
N ASN A 91 -3.31 7.19 3.57
CA ASN A 91 -3.79 5.82 3.59
C ASN A 91 -3.03 4.93 2.61
N ALA A 92 -2.65 5.45 1.45
CA ALA A 92 -1.85 4.71 0.50
C ALA A 92 -0.46 4.37 1.05
N VAL A 93 0.20 5.32 1.71
CA VAL A 93 1.49 5.08 2.35
C VAL A 93 1.37 4.05 3.48
N VAL A 94 0.32 4.17 4.31
CA VAL A 94 0.04 3.19 5.36
C VAL A 94 -0.16 1.80 4.76
N ALA A 95 -0.96 1.69 3.70
CA ALA A 95 -1.21 0.40 3.05
C ALA A 95 0.08 -0.21 2.51
N TYR A 96 0.93 0.59 1.89
CA TYR A 96 2.22 0.12 1.39
C TYR A 96 3.12 -0.37 2.53
N LEU A 97 3.32 0.43 3.56
CA LEU A 97 4.20 0.07 4.67
C LEU A 97 3.69 -1.16 5.42
N ASN A 98 2.37 -1.26 5.58
CA ASN A 98 1.79 -2.43 6.23
C ASN A 98 1.93 -3.69 5.39
N ALA A 99 1.68 -3.61 4.10
CA ALA A 99 1.81 -4.76 3.21
C ALA A 99 3.26 -5.24 3.11
N GLU A 100 4.21 -4.31 3.05
CA GLU A 100 5.60 -4.64 2.79
C GLU A 100 6.37 -5.00 4.06
N TYR A 101 6.10 -4.32 5.18
CA TYR A 101 6.94 -4.46 6.37
C TYR A 101 6.21 -4.88 7.64
N TYR A 102 5.14 -4.19 8.01
CA TYR A 102 4.54 -4.38 9.34
C TYR A 102 3.59 -5.55 9.41
N GLN A 103 2.71 -5.70 8.45
CA GLN A 103 1.75 -6.80 8.36
C GLN A 103 0.80 -6.89 9.56
N PHE A 104 0.37 -5.74 10.06
CA PHE A 104 -0.63 -5.68 11.12
C PHE A 104 -2.03 -5.99 10.56
N ASP A 105 -2.90 -6.51 11.41
CA ASP A 105 -4.32 -6.61 11.10
C ASP A 105 -4.95 -5.23 11.18
N GLU A 106 -5.84 -4.95 10.25
CA GLU A 106 -6.52 -3.64 10.23
C GLU A 106 -7.77 -3.59 11.09
#